data_669888ed4f205af60d6afed290731806
#
_entry.id   669888ed4f205af60d6afed290731806
#
_cell.length_a   1.000
_cell.length_b   1.000
_cell.length_c   1.000
_cell.angle_alpha   90.00
_cell.angle_beta   90.00
_cell.angle_gamma   90.00
#
_symmetry.space_group_name_H-M   'P 1'
#
loop_
_entity.id
_entity.type
_entity.pdbx_description
1 polymer ?
#
loop_
_entity_poly.entity_id
_entity_poly.type
_entity_poly.pdbx_seq_one_letter_code
_entity_poly.pdbx_strand_id
1 'polypeptide(L)'
;MLNNAIAEGDAVLLCLDPRRTYMVKVETGKTFDTHKGYVKLDELVGKDFGTTFQSSLGAQFIALKPALTDYIMKSSRNTQITYPKDAALIVMFSGIGPGSRVVESGTGTGALTTALAHYVKPTGKVYTYELRSEFQKNAEKNLKRSNLLDYVEMKSGDVTLGIEERDLDAVVLDLATPWLVISNAYEALKPSGILVSFSPTIDQVVKATEALRENNFILIETVECIMRAMQVERGKTRPQTLMTGHTGYITHARKAKKPAQKKEETPGEDKTQPAAKDETEVE
;
A
#
# COMPACT_ATOMS: atom_id res chain seq x y z
N MET A 1 3.72 -5.00 -31.46
CA MET A 1 3.16 -3.66 -31.18
C MET A 1 2.16 -3.83 -30.05
N LEU A 2 2.28 -3.06 -28.97
CA LEU A 2 1.25 -3.08 -27.91
C LEU A 2 -0.05 -2.57 -28.55
N ASN A 3 -1.12 -3.34 -28.45
CA ASN A 3 -2.43 -2.93 -28.95
C ASN A 3 -2.90 -1.72 -28.12
N ASN A 4 -2.97 -0.53 -28.74
CA ASN A 4 -3.42 0.70 -28.10
C ASN A 4 -4.92 0.96 -28.33
N ALA A 5 -5.58 0.06 -29.05
CA ALA A 5 -7.01 0.15 -29.33
C ALA A 5 -7.84 -0.19 -28.09
N ILE A 6 -8.86 0.60 -27.85
CA ILE A 6 -9.84 0.41 -26.78
C ILE A 6 -10.68 -0.83 -27.12
N ALA A 7 -10.78 -1.75 -26.17
CA ALA A 7 -11.57 -2.96 -26.28
C ALA A 7 -12.84 -2.91 -25.41
N GLU A 8 -13.79 -3.79 -25.74
CA GLU A 8 -14.93 -4.06 -24.87
C GLU A 8 -14.44 -4.49 -23.47
N GLY A 9 -15.01 -3.90 -22.44
CA GLY A 9 -14.64 -4.17 -21.05
C GLY A 9 -13.51 -3.31 -20.50
N ASP A 10 -12.81 -2.56 -21.34
CA ASP A 10 -11.74 -1.67 -20.89
C ASP A 10 -12.25 -0.54 -20.01
N ALA A 11 -11.42 -0.16 -19.02
CA ALA A 11 -11.61 1.10 -18.31
C ALA A 11 -11.04 2.25 -19.14
N VAL A 12 -11.82 3.30 -19.31
CA VAL A 12 -11.44 4.52 -20.04
C VAL A 12 -11.65 5.73 -19.15
N LEU A 13 -10.68 6.65 -19.13
CA LEU A 13 -10.83 7.95 -18.52
C LEU A 13 -11.30 8.96 -19.58
N LEU A 14 -12.57 9.32 -19.53
CA LEU A 14 -13.15 10.36 -20.39
C LEU A 14 -12.76 11.73 -19.84
N CYS A 15 -11.93 12.48 -20.55
CA CYS A 15 -11.48 13.81 -20.18
C CYS A 15 -12.24 14.85 -20.97
N LEU A 16 -13.08 15.65 -20.30
CA LEU A 16 -13.73 16.84 -20.86
C LEU A 16 -12.82 18.06 -20.74
N ASP A 17 -12.18 18.22 -19.59
CA ASP A 17 -11.17 19.23 -19.29
C ASP A 17 -10.36 18.79 -18.05
N PRO A 18 -9.30 19.53 -17.63
CA PRO A 18 -8.44 19.12 -16.50
C PRO A 18 -9.16 18.93 -15.17
N ARG A 19 -10.35 19.49 -14.99
CA ARG A 19 -11.15 19.37 -13.74
C ARG A 19 -12.26 18.33 -13.85
N ARG A 20 -12.67 17.98 -15.06
CA ARG A 20 -13.82 17.10 -15.33
C ARG A 20 -13.38 15.87 -16.11
N THR A 21 -13.00 14.86 -15.36
CA THR A 21 -12.65 13.55 -15.86
C THR A 21 -13.57 12.48 -15.26
N TYR A 22 -13.92 11.48 -16.04
CA TYR A 22 -14.87 10.44 -15.66
C TYR A 22 -14.29 9.07 -16.00
N MET A 23 -14.31 8.15 -15.05
CA MET A 23 -13.88 6.79 -15.30
C MET A 23 -15.07 5.93 -15.65
N VAL A 24 -15.07 5.37 -16.85
CA VAL A 24 -16.13 4.50 -17.37
C VAL A 24 -15.56 3.14 -17.74
N LYS A 25 -16.42 2.13 -17.75
CA LYS A 25 -16.13 0.83 -18.35
C LYS A 25 -16.82 0.79 -19.70
N VAL A 26 -16.08 0.46 -20.77
CA VAL A 26 -16.63 0.36 -22.11
C VAL A 26 -17.54 -0.88 -22.18
N GLU A 27 -18.82 -0.64 -22.48
CA GLU A 27 -19.81 -1.69 -22.62
C GLU A 27 -20.71 -1.37 -23.81
N THR A 28 -20.78 -2.30 -24.76
CA THR A 28 -21.58 -2.17 -26.00
C THR A 28 -23.05 -1.90 -25.67
N GLY A 29 -23.64 -0.94 -26.38
CA GLY A 29 -25.04 -0.53 -26.22
C GLY A 29 -25.30 0.36 -25.01
N LYS A 30 -24.27 0.69 -24.20
CA LYS A 30 -24.41 1.62 -23.08
C LYS A 30 -23.97 3.04 -23.43
N THR A 31 -24.58 4.00 -22.75
CA THR A 31 -24.21 5.42 -22.78
C THR A 31 -23.66 5.87 -21.45
N PHE A 32 -22.82 6.89 -21.50
CA PHE A 32 -22.39 7.64 -20.31
C PHE A 32 -22.96 9.05 -20.37
N ASP A 33 -23.85 9.38 -19.43
CA ASP A 33 -24.57 10.64 -19.40
C ASP A 33 -23.82 11.72 -18.60
N THR A 34 -23.78 12.93 -19.18
CA THR A 34 -23.18 14.11 -18.55
C THR A 34 -24.07 15.33 -18.79
N HIS A 35 -23.83 16.42 -18.07
CA HIS A 35 -24.47 17.73 -18.33
C HIS A 35 -24.11 18.32 -19.71
N LYS A 36 -23.17 17.69 -20.45
CA LYS A 36 -22.75 18.06 -21.79
C LYS A 36 -23.21 17.04 -22.87
N GLY A 37 -24.26 16.30 -22.56
CA GLY A 37 -24.81 15.25 -23.41
C GLY A 37 -24.25 13.87 -23.05
N TYR A 38 -24.76 12.87 -23.72
CA TYR A 38 -24.32 11.49 -23.55
C TYR A 38 -23.23 11.11 -24.56
N VAL A 39 -22.40 10.15 -24.14
CA VAL A 39 -21.38 9.49 -24.96
C VAL A 39 -21.80 8.04 -25.14
N LYS A 40 -21.83 7.53 -26.37
CA LYS A 40 -22.04 6.12 -26.67
C LYS A 40 -20.71 5.38 -26.46
N LEU A 41 -20.69 4.39 -25.58
CA LEU A 41 -19.44 3.70 -25.22
C LEU A 41 -18.96 2.75 -26.31
N ASP A 42 -19.85 2.20 -27.10
CA ASP A 42 -19.53 1.36 -28.26
C ASP A 42 -18.78 2.13 -29.37
N GLU A 43 -18.97 3.43 -29.49
CA GLU A 43 -18.22 4.27 -30.44
C GLU A 43 -16.72 4.38 -30.10
N LEU A 44 -16.31 3.99 -28.88
CA LEU A 44 -14.92 3.96 -28.43
C LEU A 44 -14.19 2.68 -28.83
N VAL A 45 -14.92 1.57 -29.01
CA VAL A 45 -14.33 0.26 -29.34
C VAL A 45 -13.59 0.33 -30.67
N GLY A 46 -12.34 -0.17 -30.67
CA GLY A 46 -11.45 -0.18 -31.84
C GLY A 46 -10.74 1.15 -32.12
N LYS A 47 -11.05 2.23 -31.37
CA LYS A 47 -10.29 3.49 -31.47
C LYS A 47 -9.09 3.47 -30.52
N ASP A 48 -8.04 4.17 -30.87
CA ASP A 48 -6.87 4.31 -30.01
C ASP A 48 -7.15 5.18 -28.79
N PHE A 49 -6.55 4.83 -27.65
CA PHE A 49 -6.46 5.75 -26.52
C PHE A 49 -5.78 7.06 -26.96
N GLY A 50 -6.29 8.18 -26.47
CA GLY A 50 -5.91 9.53 -26.90
C GLY A 50 -6.85 10.13 -27.96
N THR A 51 -7.77 9.34 -28.53
CA THR A 51 -8.72 9.83 -29.54
C THR A 51 -9.74 10.79 -28.93
N THR A 52 -10.03 11.86 -29.68
CA THR A 52 -11.11 12.81 -29.37
C THR A 52 -12.41 12.35 -30.04
N PHE A 53 -13.52 12.48 -29.33
CA PHE A 53 -14.87 12.20 -29.82
C PHE A 53 -15.86 13.22 -29.25
N GLN A 54 -17.09 13.24 -29.75
CA GLN A 54 -18.11 14.20 -29.36
C GLN A 54 -19.27 13.52 -28.63
N SER A 55 -19.80 14.22 -27.63
CA SER A 55 -21.07 13.84 -27.03
C SER A 55 -22.25 14.22 -27.94
N SER A 56 -23.46 13.77 -27.60
CA SER A 56 -24.70 14.11 -28.31
C SER A 56 -25.00 15.60 -28.42
N LEU A 57 -24.39 16.43 -27.57
CA LEU A 57 -24.50 17.91 -27.61
C LEU A 57 -23.21 18.57 -28.15
N GLY A 58 -22.34 17.81 -28.84
CA GLY A 58 -21.15 18.34 -29.51
C GLY A 58 -19.96 18.68 -28.58
N ALA A 59 -20.03 18.37 -27.29
CA ALA A 59 -18.90 18.57 -26.40
C ALA A 59 -17.78 17.57 -26.70
N GLN A 60 -16.54 18.06 -26.78
CA GLN A 60 -15.38 17.22 -27.07
C GLN A 60 -14.86 16.53 -25.80
N PHE A 61 -14.63 15.24 -25.90
CA PHE A 61 -14.00 14.40 -24.88
C PHE A 61 -12.77 13.72 -25.47
N ILE A 62 -11.79 13.45 -24.65
CA ILE A 62 -10.61 12.65 -25.00
C ILE A 62 -10.70 11.32 -24.23
N ALA A 63 -10.59 10.19 -24.93
CA ALA A 63 -10.55 8.86 -24.33
C ALA A 63 -9.13 8.51 -23.91
N LEU A 64 -8.80 8.61 -22.64
CA LEU A 64 -7.48 8.33 -22.10
C LEU A 64 -7.41 6.95 -21.45
N LYS A 65 -6.23 6.31 -21.55
CA LYS A 65 -5.93 5.13 -20.73
C LYS A 65 -5.76 5.55 -19.28
N PRO A 66 -6.53 4.98 -18.33
CA PRO A 66 -6.40 5.36 -16.94
C PRO A 66 -5.01 5.03 -16.39
N ALA A 67 -4.42 5.99 -15.68
CA ALA A 67 -3.21 5.78 -14.88
C ALA A 67 -3.57 5.20 -13.50
N LEU A 68 -2.59 4.67 -12.78
CA LEU A 68 -2.77 4.15 -11.42
C LEU A 68 -3.41 5.18 -10.49
N THR A 69 -2.99 6.43 -10.59
CA THR A 69 -3.54 7.56 -9.83
C THR A 69 -5.03 7.80 -10.11
N ASP A 70 -5.48 7.56 -11.36
CA ASP A 70 -6.90 7.71 -11.70
C ASP A 70 -7.75 6.64 -11.03
N TYR A 71 -7.28 5.39 -10.99
CA TYR A 71 -7.96 4.31 -10.27
C TYR A 71 -8.10 4.63 -8.79
N ILE A 72 -7.04 5.12 -8.14
CA ILE A 72 -7.04 5.52 -6.74
C ILE A 72 -8.02 6.69 -6.51
N MET A 73 -7.88 7.76 -7.30
CA MET A 73 -8.66 8.99 -7.11
C MET A 73 -10.13 8.87 -7.51
N LYS A 74 -10.45 7.97 -8.46
CA LYS A 74 -11.83 7.69 -8.94
C LYS A 74 -12.43 6.42 -8.32
N SER A 75 -11.78 5.86 -7.29
CA SER A 75 -12.38 4.75 -6.52
C SER A 75 -13.70 5.16 -5.90
N SER A 76 -14.64 4.23 -5.82
CA SER A 76 -15.87 4.44 -5.05
C SER A 76 -15.52 4.65 -3.58
N ARG A 77 -15.96 5.77 -2.99
CA ARG A 77 -15.50 6.22 -1.66
C ARG A 77 -16.59 6.06 -0.63
N ASN A 78 -16.33 5.22 0.35
CA ASN A 78 -17.10 5.16 1.59
C ASN A 78 -16.23 5.54 2.81
N THR A 79 -14.92 5.75 2.59
CA THR A 79 -13.95 6.12 3.62
C THR A 79 -12.94 7.13 3.07
N GLN A 80 -12.12 7.70 3.95
CA GLN A 80 -10.90 8.43 3.56
C GLN A 80 -9.98 7.48 2.77
N ILE A 81 -9.35 8.01 1.71
CA ILE A 81 -8.39 7.25 0.90
C ILE A 81 -6.97 7.66 1.25
N THR A 82 -6.04 6.71 1.13
CA THR A 82 -4.61 7.03 1.06
C THR A 82 -4.34 7.73 -0.26
N TYR A 83 -3.87 8.99 -0.20
CA TYR A 83 -3.61 9.78 -1.40
C TYR A 83 -2.44 9.24 -2.20
N PRO A 84 -2.41 9.44 -3.54
CA PRO A 84 -1.32 8.93 -4.39
C PRO A 84 0.09 9.33 -3.93
N LYS A 85 0.28 10.52 -3.37
CA LYS A 85 1.57 10.96 -2.82
C LYS A 85 2.05 10.10 -1.65
N ASP A 86 1.12 9.72 -0.76
CA ASP A 86 1.40 8.89 0.40
C ASP A 86 1.56 7.43 -0.02
N ALA A 87 0.68 6.92 -0.88
CA ALA A 87 0.77 5.58 -1.44
C ALA A 87 2.10 5.34 -2.17
N ALA A 88 2.60 6.32 -2.92
CA ALA A 88 3.89 6.24 -3.60
C ALA A 88 5.06 6.11 -2.61
N LEU A 89 5.06 6.90 -1.52
CA LEU A 89 6.08 6.80 -0.48
C LEU A 89 5.97 5.49 0.31
N ILE A 90 4.76 5.03 0.64
CA ILE A 90 4.53 3.74 1.30
C ILE A 90 5.12 2.62 0.45
N VAL A 91 4.85 2.59 -0.85
CA VAL A 91 5.43 1.62 -1.78
C VAL A 91 6.96 1.72 -1.81
N MET A 92 7.52 2.92 -1.91
CA MET A 92 8.97 3.13 -1.94
C MET A 92 9.64 2.66 -0.64
N PHE A 93 9.10 3.06 0.51
CA PHE A 93 9.66 2.69 1.81
C PHE A 93 9.43 1.23 2.17
N SER A 94 8.40 0.57 1.64
CA SER A 94 8.19 -0.87 1.84
C SER A 94 9.17 -1.75 1.07
N GLY A 95 9.89 -1.19 0.10
CA GLY A 95 10.91 -1.91 -0.69
C GLY A 95 10.33 -3.04 -1.54
N ILE A 96 9.03 -3.01 -1.83
CA ILE A 96 8.35 -4.04 -2.61
C ILE A 96 8.59 -3.91 -4.10
N GLY A 97 8.51 -5.03 -4.80
CA GLY A 97 8.63 -5.13 -6.24
C GLY A 97 7.97 -6.40 -6.77
N PRO A 98 8.15 -6.72 -8.05
CA PRO A 98 7.60 -7.93 -8.65
C PRO A 98 7.97 -9.19 -7.85
N GLY A 99 6.97 -9.99 -7.49
CA GLY A 99 7.15 -11.21 -6.69
C GLY A 99 7.05 -11.01 -5.18
N SER A 100 7.00 -9.80 -4.66
CA SER A 100 6.87 -9.55 -3.23
C SER A 100 5.56 -10.06 -2.64
N ARG A 101 5.65 -10.56 -1.40
CA ARG A 101 4.53 -10.97 -0.56
C ARG A 101 4.29 -9.91 0.51
N VAL A 102 3.12 -9.30 0.48
CA VAL A 102 2.80 -8.13 1.33
C VAL A 102 1.52 -8.38 2.10
N VAL A 103 1.53 -8.11 3.39
CA VAL A 103 0.30 -7.96 4.17
C VAL A 103 -0.04 -6.47 4.28
N GLU A 104 -1.29 -6.14 4.00
CA GLU A 104 -1.90 -4.84 4.29
C GLU A 104 -3.00 -5.02 5.32
N SER A 105 -3.08 -4.13 6.29
CA SER A 105 -4.21 -4.07 7.20
C SER A 105 -4.86 -2.70 7.17
N GLY A 106 -6.18 -2.71 6.95
CA GLY A 106 -7.00 -1.55 6.67
C GLY A 106 -7.28 -1.40 5.17
N THR A 107 -7.90 -2.42 4.56
CA THR A 107 -8.24 -2.41 3.12
C THR A 107 -9.05 -1.18 2.71
N GLY A 108 -10.01 -0.77 3.53
CA GLY A 108 -10.86 0.39 3.28
C GLY A 108 -11.51 0.36 1.88
N THR A 109 -11.19 1.34 1.05
CA THR A 109 -11.67 1.40 -0.35
C THR A 109 -10.84 0.56 -1.31
N GLY A 110 -9.73 -0.03 -0.88
CA GLY A 110 -8.74 -0.69 -1.73
C GLY A 110 -7.82 0.28 -2.48
N ALA A 111 -7.75 1.56 -2.07
CA ALA A 111 -6.91 2.55 -2.74
C ALA A 111 -5.41 2.23 -2.59
N LEU A 112 -4.95 1.98 -1.36
CA LEU A 112 -3.58 1.57 -1.10
C LEU A 112 -3.33 0.15 -1.62
N THR A 113 -4.28 -0.79 -1.43
CA THR A 113 -4.24 -2.15 -2.00
C THR A 113 -3.99 -2.11 -3.52
N THR A 114 -4.65 -1.18 -4.23
CA THR A 114 -4.47 -0.99 -5.69
C THR A 114 -3.02 -0.59 -6.02
N ALA A 115 -2.41 0.30 -5.23
CA ALA A 115 -1.01 0.65 -5.42
C ALA A 115 -0.09 -0.54 -5.14
N LEU A 116 -0.23 -1.20 -4.01
CA LEU A 116 0.58 -2.36 -3.62
C LEU A 116 0.49 -3.48 -4.67
N ALA A 117 -0.74 -3.86 -5.07
CA ALA A 117 -0.98 -4.90 -6.07
C ALA A 117 -0.36 -4.57 -7.43
N HIS A 118 -0.37 -3.29 -7.83
CA HIS A 118 0.27 -2.87 -9.07
C HIS A 118 1.79 -3.12 -9.06
N TYR A 119 2.45 -2.93 -7.93
CA TYR A 119 3.91 -3.08 -7.83
C TYR A 119 4.38 -4.51 -7.60
N VAL A 120 3.58 -5.37 -6.95
CA VAL A 120 3.98 -6.76 -6.70
C VAL A 120 3.76 -7.69 -7.90
N LYS A 121 2.93 -7.31 -8.89
CA LYS A 121 2.69 -8.13 -10.09
C LYS A 121 3.97 -8.31 -10.92
N PRO A 122 4.10 -9.37 -11.77
CA PRO A 122 3.05 -10.37 -12.06
C PRO A 122 3.03 -11.56 -11.11
N THR A 123 3.99 -11.74 -10.23
CA THR A 123 4.18 -12.98 -9.44
C THR A 123 4.01 -12.80 -7.94
N GLY A 124 3.90 -11.56 -7.46
CA GLY A 124 3.68 -11.24 -6.06
C GLY A 124 2.22 -11.26 -5.65
N LYS A 125 1.98 -11.11 -4.35
CA LYS A 125 0.63 -11.17 -3.76
C LYS A 125 0.50 -10.16 -2.61
N VAL A 126 -0.65 -9.49 -2.55
CA VAL A 126 -1.09 -8.67 -1.42
C VAL A 126 -2.17 -9.42 -0.67
N TYR A 127 -1.95 -9.67 0.60
CA TYR A 127 -2.94 -10.20 1.54
C TYR A 127 -3.51 -9.02 2.33
N THR A 128 -4.76 -8.65 2.08
CA THR A 128 -5.34 -7.46 2.70
C THR A 128 -6.45 -7.82 3.67
N TYR A 129 -6.36 -7.28 4.89
CA TYR A 129 -7.25 -7.56 6.00
C TYR A 129 -8.22 -6.39 6.23
N GLU A 130 -9.51 -6.70 6.33
CA GLU A 130 -10.56 -5.75 6.66
C GLU A 130 -11.63 -6.44 7.53
N LEU A 131 -12.03 -5.76 8.61
CA LEU A 131 -13.06 -6.25 9.52
C LEU A 131 -14.48 -6.04 9.00
N ARG A 132 -14.70 -4.98 8.23
CA ARG A 132 -16.02 -4.55 7.78
C ARG A 132 -16.31 -5.07 6.37
N SER A 133 -17.30 -5.97 6.28
CA SER A 133 -17.65 -6.64 5.02
C SER A 133 -18.10 -5.67 3.90
N GLU A 134 -18.72 -4.56 4.26
CA GLU A 134 -19.14 -3.54 3.29
C GLU A 134 -17.93 -2.85 2.60
N PHE A 135 -16.82 -2.69 3.31
CA PHE A 135 -15.57 -2.14 2.73
C PHE A 135 -14.89 -3.16 1.84
N GLN A 136 -14.87 -4.43 2.24
CA GLN A 136 -14.33 -5.50 1.38
C GLN A 136 -15.03 -5.55 0.02
N LYS A 137 -16.38 -5.51 0.00
CA LYS A 137 -17.17 -5.51 -1.24
C LYS A 137 -16.84 -4.32 -2.13
N ASN A 138 -16.65 -3.14 -1.52
CA ASN A 138 -16.29 -1.93 -2.26
C ASN A 138 -14.86 -2.01 -2.81
N ALA A 139 -13.90 -2.46 -2.00
CA ALA A 139 -12.52 -2.67 -2.42
C ALA A 139 -12.42 -3.70 -3.57
N GLU A 140 -13.12 -4.84 -3.46
CA GLU A 140 -13.18 -5.85 -4.52
C GLU A 140 -13.64 -5.26 -5.85
N LYS A 141 -14.70 -4.42 -5.84
CA LYS A 141 -15.19 -3.73 -7.03
C LYS A 141 -14.13 -2.80 -7.63
N ASN A 142 -13.41 -2.05 -6.80
CA ASN A 142 -12.35 -1.15 -7.24
C ASN A 142 -11.14 -1.92 -7.82
N LEU A 143 -10.74 -3.02 -7.18
CA LEU A 143 -9.67 -3.91 -7.64
C LEU A 143 -10.01 -4.63 -8.95
N LYS A 144 -11.24 -5.10 -9.10
CA LYS A 144 -11.73 -5.64 -10.38
C LYS A 144 -11.64 -4.63 -11.51
N ARG A 145 -12.05 -3.38 -11.25
CA ARG A 145 -12.00 -2.29 -12.24
C ARG A 145 -10.58 -1.95 -12.68
N SER A 146 -9.59 -2.11 -11.81
CA SER A 146 -8.17 -1.88 -12.13
C SER A 146 -7.45 -3.13 -12.67
N ASN A 147 -8.14 -4.26 -12.85
CA ASN A 147 -7.57 -5.56 -13.25
C ASN A 147 -6.43 -6.02 -12.32
N LEU A 148 -6.58 -5.78 -11.01
CA LEU A 148 -5.57 -6.12 -10.01
C LEU A 148 -6.04 -7.15 -8.98
N LEU A 149 -7.29 -7.61 -9.05
CA LEU A 149 -7.84 -8.55 -8.08
C LEU A 149 -7.08 -9.87 -8.03
N ASP A 150 -6.54 -10.36 -9.15
CA ASP A 150 -5.78 -11.62 -9.21
C ASP A 150 -4.49 -11.59 -8.36
N TYR A 151 -3.99 -10.39 -8.06
CA TYR A 151 -2.81 -10.17 -7.22
C TYR A 151 -3.14 -9.88 -5.76
N VAL A 152 -4.42 -9.97 -5.39
CA VAL A 152 -4.91 -9.66 -4.05
C VAL A 152 -5.65 -10.85 -3.47
N GLU A 153 -5.40 -11.14 -2.22
CA GLU A 153 -6.20 -12.04 -1.40
C GLU A 153 -6.84 -11.23 -0.27
N MET A 154 -8.17 -11.15 -0.33
CA MET A 154 -8.94 -10.35 0.64
C MET A 154 -9.35 -11.23 1.80
N LYS A 155 -8.98 -10.83 3.01
CA LYS A 155 -9.26 -11.58 4.24
C LYS A 155 -10.16 -10.79 5.18
N SER A 156 -11.14 -11.48 5.75
CA SER A 156 -11.94 -10.98 6.87
C SER A 156 -11.27 -11.43 8.16
N GLY A 157 -10.65 -10.50 8.91
CA GLY A 157 -9.95 -10.87 10.13
C GLY A 157 -9.35 -9.68 10.86
N ASP A 158 -9.11 -9.89 12.14
CA ASP A 158 -8.45 -8.93 13.02
C ASP A 158 -6.96 -9.29 13.15
N VAL A 159 -6.10 -8.47 12.55
CA VAL A 159 -4.64 -8.66 12.59
C VAL A 159 -4.04 -8.47 13.99
N THR A 160 -4.79 -7.92 14.94
CA THR A 160 -4.36 -7.87 16.35
C THR A 160 -4.33 -9.25 16.99
N LEU A 161 -5.15 -10.19 16.48
CA LEU A 161 -5.19 -11.59 16.91
C LEU A 161 -4.11 -12.45 16.25
N GLY A 162 -3.50 -11.96 15.17
CA GLY A 162 -2.43 -12.63 14.44
C GLY A 162 -2.47 -12.33 12.94
N ILE A 163 -1.34 -12.56 12.29
CA ILE A 163 -1.18 -12.56 10.83
C ILE A 163 -0.89 -14.00 10.43
N GLU A 164 -1.68 -14.57 9.53
CA GLU A 164 -1.55 -15.98 9.12
C GLU A 164 -0.32 -16.20 8.24
N GLU A 165 -0.01 -15.25 7.36
CA GLU A 165 1.09 -15.32 6.42
C GLU A 165 2.44 -15.27 7.13
N ARG A 166 3.44 -15.90 6.50
CA ARG A 166 4.83 -15.91 6.94
C ARG A 166 5.75 -15.57 5.76
N ASP A 167 6.99 -15.25 6.07
CA ASP A 167 8.02 -14.91 5.09
C ASP A 167 7.61 -13.73 4.20
N LEU A 168 7.00 -12.72 4.83
CA LEU A 168 6.57 -11.50 4.15
C LEU A 168 7.75 -10.57 3.87
N ASP A 169 7.72 -9.93 2.70
CA ASP A 169 8.63 -8.85 2.33
C ASP A 169 8.31 -7.58 3.09
N ALA A 170 7.02 -7.27 3.19
CA ALA A 170 6.52 -6.09 3.89
C ALA A 170 5.19 -6.33 4.59
N VAL A 171 4.98 -5.56 5.67
CA VAL A 171 3.69 -5.37 6.32
C VAL A 171 3.36 -3.89 6.31
N VAL A 172 2.18 -3.53 5.81
CA VAL A 172 1.69 -2.15 5.71
C VAL A 172 0.44 -1.99 6.58
N LEU A 173 0.49 -1.07 7.54
CA LEU A 173 -0.57 -0.83 8.52
C LEU A 173 -1.23 0.53 8.29
N ASP A 174 -2.49 0.53 7.84
CA ASP A 174 -3.37 1.72 7.72
C ASP A 174 -4.61 1.51 8.58
N LEU A 175 -4.41 1.53 9.90
CA LEU A 175 -5.46 1.26 10.89
C LEU A 175 -5.32 2.13 12.14
N ALA A 176 -6.36 2.18 12.97
CA ALA A 176 -6.43 3.09 14.12
C ALA A 176 -5.41 2.79 15.23
N THR A 177 -5.00 1.53 15.40
CA THR A 177 -4.15 1.07 16.51
C THR A 177 -2.96 0.23 16.02
N PRO A 178 -2.05 0.79 15.17
CA PRO A 178 -0.97 0.02 14.56
C PRO A 178 -0.02 -0.61 15.58
N TRP A 179 0.18 0.01 16.75
CA TRP A 179 1.05 -0.50 17.81
C TRP A 179 0.63 -1.88 18.35
N LEU A 180 -0.66 -2.22 18.28
CA LEU A 180 -1.17 -3.52 18.73
C LEU A 180 -0.82 -4.67 17.75
N VAL A 181 -0.40 -4.35 16.54
CA VAL A 181 -0.12 -5.33 15.47
C VAL A 181 1.38 -5.56 15.27
N ILE A 182 2.23 -4.68 15.79
CA ILE A 182 3.67 -4.67 15.50
C ILE A 182 4.35 -5.99 15.89
N SER A 183 3.97 -6.62 17.00
CA SER A 183 4.51 -7.93 17.41
C SER A 183 4.12 -9.02 16.40
N ASN A 184 2.87 -9.06 15.96
CA ASN A 184 2.39 -10.02 14.96
C ASN A 184 3.08 -9.80 13.60
N ALA A 185 3.29 -8.53 13.23
CA ALA A 185 4.00 -8.16 12.01
C ALA A 185 5.48 -8.59 12.08
N TYR A 186 6.12 -8.47 13.25
CA TYR A 186 7.48 -8.95 13.44
C TYR A 186 7.58 -10.45 13.16
N GLU A 187 6.69 -11.27 13.71
CA GLU A 187 6.70 -12.72 13.49
C GLU A 187 6.39 -13.09 12.02
N ALA A 188 5.54 -12.34 11.34
CA ALA A 188 5.14 -12.59 9.96
C ALA A 188 6.21 -12.20 8.93
N LEU A 189 7.01 -11.17 9.22
CA LEU A 189 8.06 -10.66 8.32
C LEU A 189 9.25 -11.62 8.27
N LYS A 190 9.86 -11.78 7.09
CA LYS A 190 11.18 -12.39 6.94
C LYS A 190 12.26 -11.52 7.60
N PRO A 191 13.46 -12.07 7.89
CA PRO A 191 14.57 -11.23 8.33
C PRO A 191 14.85 -10.09 7.36
N SER A 192 15.07 -8.86 7.87
CA SER A 192 15.22 -7.63 7.09
C SER A 192 13.94 -7.16 6.36
N GLY A 193 12.81 -7.84 6.54
CA GLY A 193 11.52 -7.39 6.02
C GLY A 193 11.12 -6.04 6.64
N ILE A 194 10.25 -5.31 5.95
CA ILE A 194 9.94 -3.92 6.27
C ILE A 194 8.52 -3.81 6.82
N LEU A 195 8.37 -3.03 7.88
CA LEU A 195 7.05 -2.57 8.35
C LEU A 195 6.90 -1.10 7.96
N VAL A 196 5.73 -0.76 7.40
CA VAL A 196 5.30 0.62 7.16
C VAL A 196 3.98 0.86 7.87
N SER A 197 3.86 1.94 8.63
CA SER A 197 2.62 2.37 9.28
C SER A 197 2.23 3.77 8.79
N PHE A 198 0.99 3.91 8.35
CA PHE A 198 0.38 5.20 8.03
C PHE A 198 -0.51 5.63 9.18
N SER A 199 -0.24 6.78 9.77
CA SER A 199 -0.88 7.27 11.00
C SER A 199 -1.33 8.72 10.83
N PRO A 200 -2.62 9.04 11.01
CA PRO A 200 -3.12 10.41 10.87
C PRO A 200 -2.72 11.34 12.04
N THR A 201 -2.25 10.81 13.17
CA THR A 201 -1.96 11.61 14.37
C THR A 201 -0.58 11.33 14.95
N ILE A 202 0.00 12.34 15.60
CA ILE A 202 1.30 12.21 16.30
C ILE A 202 1.21 11.19 17.45
N ASP A 203 0.09 11.12 18.17
CA ASP A 203 -0.09 10.14 19.26
C ASP A 203 0.05 8.69 18.74
N GLN A 204 -0.51 8.39 17.56
CA GLN A 204 -0.35 7.09 16.91
C GLN A 204 1.11 6.84 16.49
N VAL A 205 1.79 7.87 15.97
CA VAL A 205 3.22 7.78 15.60
C VAL A 205 4.07 7.43 16.82
N VAL A 206 3.87 8.12 17.94
CA VAL A 206 4.61 7.87 19.18
C VAL A 206 4.43 6.43 19.64
N LYS A 207 3.17 5.98 19.79
CA LYS A 207 2.85 4.61 20.23
C LYS A 207 3.39 3.54 19.27
N ALA A 208 3.27 3.76 17.97
CA ALA A 208 3.83 2.84 16.97
C ALA A 208 5.35 2.77 17.02
N THR A 209 6.03 3.92 17.20
CA THR A 209 7.48 3.98 17.28
C THR A 209 8.02 3.28 18.54
N GLU A 210 7.35 3.44 19.67
CA GLU A 210 7.68 2.73 20.92
C GLU A 210 7.54 1.22 20.73
N ALA A 211 6.41 0.76 20.22
CA ALA A 211 6.17 -0.65 19.94
C ALA A 211 7.19 -1.24 18.93
N LEU A 212 7.61 -0.47 17.91
CA LEU A 212 8.67 -0.88 16.99
C LEU A 212 10.00 -1.13 17.71
N ARG A 213 10.41 -0.23 18.61
CA ARG A 213 11.64 -0.38 19.41
C ARG A 213 11.60 -1.63 20.29
N GLU A 214 10.48 -1.86 20.97
CA GLU A 214 10.26 -3.02 21.84
C GLU A 214 10.29 -4.34 21.08
N ASN A 215 9.95 -4.34 19.79
CA ASN A 215 9.90 -5.53 18.93
C ASN A 215 11.11 -5.70 18.00
N ASN A 216 12.27 -5.13 18.35
CA ASN A 216 13.53 -5.27 17.60
C ASN A 216 13.46 -4.80 16.12
N PHE A 217 12.67 -3.78 15.85
CA PHE A 217 12.79 -3.04 14.61
C PHE A 217 13.88 -1.97 14.73
N ILE A 218 14.60 -1.77 13.64
CA ILE A 218 15.69 -0.79 13.52
C ILE A 218 15.45 0.14 12.34
N LEU A 219 16.27 1.18 12.21
CA LEU A 219 16.14 2.19 11.16
C LEU A 219 14.72 2.77 11.12
N ILE A 220 14.20 3.10 12.29
CA ILE A 220 12.86 3.65 12.44
C ILE A 220 12.90 5.11 12.02
N GLU A 221 12.15 5.45 11.01
CA GLU A 221 12.02 6.81 10.50
C GLU A 221 10.56 7.16 10.29
N THR A 222 10.19 8.40 10.57
CA THR A 222 8.85 8.92 10.34
C THR A 222 8.94 10.17 9.47
N VAL A 223 8.14 10.22 8.42
CA VAL A 223 8.07 11.36 7.50
C VAL A 223 6.63 11.81 7.29
N GLU A 224 6.46 13.08 6.96
CA GLU A 224 5.22 13.64 6.42
C GLU A 224 5.47 14.14 5.01
N CYS A 225 4.55 13.82 4.08
CA CYS A 225 4.64 14.29 2.70
C CYS A 225 3.73 15.48 2.46
N ILE A 226 4.30 16.63 2.17
CA ILE A 226 3.58 17.84 1.77
C ILE A 226 3.80 18.07 0.28
N MET A 227 2.74 17.94 -0.52
CA MET A 227 2.78 18.16 -1.96
C MET A 227 1.96 19.40 -2.33
N ARG A 228 2.61 20.39 -2.92
CA ARG A 228 1.95 21.62 -3.38
C ARG A 228 1.94 21.70 -4.90
N ALA A 229 0.73 21.68 -5.48
CA ALA A 229 0.57 21.83 -6.92
C ALA A 229 0.82 23.29 -7.35
N MET A 230 1.29 23.46 -8.59
CA MET A 230 1.53 24.75 -9.20
C MET A 230 0.49 25.01 -10.29
N GLN A 231 -0.02 26.22 -10.34
CA GLN A 231 -0.70 26.74 -11.51
C GLN A 231 0.36 27.32 -12.43
N VAL A 232 0.51 26.74 -13.62
CA VAL A 232 1.49 27.19 -14.61
C VAL A 232 0.75 27.72 -15.82
N GLU A 233 0.63 29.03 -15.91
CA GLU A 233 0.03 29.76 -17.03
C GLU A 233 0.92 30.95 -17.38
N ARG A 234 0.96 31.32 -18.66
CA ARG A 234 1.76 32.48 -19.09
C ARG A 234 1.32 33.74 -18.34
N GLY A 235 2.25 34.34 -17.61
CA GLY A 235 2.01 35.57 -16.81
C GLY A 235 1.25 35.32 -15.49
N LYS A 236 0.90 34.07 -15.14
CA LYS A 236 0.12 33.74 -13.92
C LYS A 236 0.65 32.50 -13.18
N THR A 237 1.95 32.19 -13.33
CA THR A 237 2.55 31.04 -12.65
C THR A 237 2.67 31.32 -11.15
N ARG A 238 2.04 30.45 -10.35
CA ARG A 238 2.05 30.53 -8.89
C ARG A 238 1.69 29.20 -8.25
N PRO A 239 2.03 28.98 -6.96
CA PRO A 239 1.47 27.84 -6.21
C PRO A 239 -0.06 27.91 -6.17
N GLN A 240 -0.72 26.73 -6.20
CA GLN A 240 -2.16 26.67 -5.94
C GLN A 240 -2.48 27.15 -4.52
N THR A 241 -3.58 27.89 -4.37
CA THR A 241 -4.00 28.45 -3.09
C THR A 241 -4.55 27.37 -2.17
N LEU A 242 -5.32 26.42 -2.75
CA LEU A 242 -5.89 25.30 -1.99
C LEU A 242 -4.96 24.09 -2.10
N MET A 243 -4.58 23.56 -0.97
CA MET A 243 -3.80 22.33 -0.87
C MET A 243 -4.26 21.53 0.36
N THR A 244 -4.15 20.22 0.31
CA THR A 244 -4.27 19.38 1.51
C THR A 244 -2.94 19.46 2.25
N GLY A 245 -2.90 20.13 3.39
CA GLY A 245 -1.68 20.35 4.16
C GLY A 245 -1.23 19.13 4.91
N HIS A 246 -2.18 18.35 5.44
CA HIS A 246 -1.92 17.13 6.20
C HIS A 246 -2.79 15.98 5.69
N THR A 247 -2.22 14.78 5.58
CA THR A 247 -2.93 13.54 5.25
C THR A 247 -2.61 12.42 6.23
N GLY A 248 -1.39 12.40 6.76
CA GLY A 248 -0.88 11.44 7.71
C GLY A 248 0.64 11.38 7.71
N TYR A 249 1.17 10.66 8.67
CA TYR A 249 2.59 10.37 8.86
C TYR A 249 2.88 8.95 8.41
N ILE A 250 4.01 8.74 7.75
CA ILE A 250 4.49 7.44 7.32
C ILE A 250 5.67 7.08 8.21
N THR A 251 5.53 6.05 9.02
CA THR A 251 6.62 5.48 9.82
C THR A 251 7.04 4.17 9.19
N HIS A 252 8.33 4.00 8.91
CA HIS A 252 8.87 2.74 8.41
C HIS A 252 10.05 2.24 9.24
N ALA A 253 10.25 0.91 9.25
CA ALA A 253 11.30 0.27 10.03
C ALA A 253 11.64 -1.10 9.43
N ARG A 254 12.83 -1.62 9.76
CA ARG A 254 13.30 -2.94 9.32
C ARG A 254 13.36 -3.92 10.48
N LYS A 255 12.91 -5.15 10.25
CA LYS A 255 13.05 -6.25 11.18
C LYS A 255 14.52 -6.62 11.36
N ALA A 256 15.06 -6.52 12.56
CA ALA A 256 16.34 -7.11 12.94
C ALA A 256 16.13 -8.48 13.59
N LYS A 257 17.07 -9.39 13.45
CA LYS A 257 17.05 -10.65 14.21
C LYS A 257 17.27 -10.35 15.70
N LYS A 258 16.53 -11.02 16.57
CA LYS A 258 16.85 -10.99 18.00
C LYS A 258 18.27 -11.51 18.20
N PRO A 259 19.12 -10.89 19.05
CA PRO A 259 20.42 -11.43 19.39
C PRO A 259 20.26 -12.86 19.90
N ALA A 260 21.14 -13.76 19.48
CA ALA A 260 21.19 -15.09 20.08
C ALA A 260 21.37 -14.93 21.60
N GLN A 261 20.49 -15.51 22.40
CA GLN A 261 20.71 -15.57 23.84
C GLN A 261 22.05 -16.29 24.05
N LYS A 262 23.03 -15.64 24.67
CA LYS A 262 24.21 -16.33 25.17
C LYS A 262 23.68 -17.40 26.11
N LYS A 263 23.91 -18.68 25.80
CA LYS A 263 23.75 -19.74 26.79
C LYS A 263 24.61 -19.30 27.98
N GLU A 264 24.01 -19.09 29.14
CA GLU A 264 24.75 -18.98 30.38
C GLU A 264 25.58 -20.27 30.48
N GLU A 265 26.89 -20.13 30.36
CA GLU A 265 27.82 -21.21 30.70
C GLU A 265 27.61 -21.45 32.19
N THR A 266 27.00 -22.56 32.53
CA THR A 266 26.93 -23.07 33.90
C THR A 266 28.38 -23.07 34.42
N PRO A 267 28.71 -22.42 35.58
CA PRO A 267 30.04 -22.45 36.11
C PRO A 267 30.43 -23.90 36.29
N GLY A 268 31.54 -24.32 35.64
CA GLY A 268 32.04 -25.67 35.68
C GLY A 268 32.36 -26.06 37.13
N GLU A 269 31.90 -27.22 37.55
CA GLU A 269 32.29 -27.89 38.77
C GLU A 269 33.82 -27.91 38.86
N ASP A 270 34.32 -27.23 39.87
CA ASP A 270 35.74 -27.22 40.29
C ASP A 270 36.16 -28.66 40.63
N LYS A 271 36.85 -29.34 39.72
CA LYS A 271 37.48 -30.63 40.01
C LYS A 271 38.67 -30.38 40.89
N THR A 272 38.46 -30.40 42.22
CA THR A 272 39.48 -30.50 43.24
C THR A 272 40.39 -31.71 42.93
N GLN A 273 41.64 -31.42 42.60
CA GLN A 273 42.70 -32.42 42.50
C GLN A 273 42.99 -32.99 43.90
N PRO A 274 43.17 -34.30 44.08
CA PRO A 274 43.59 -34.86 45.36
C PRO A 274 45.07 -34.57 45.62
N ALA A 275 45.36 -34.07 46.83
CA ALA A 275 46.69 -33.77 47.34
C ALA A 275 47.64 -35.01 47.31
N ALA A 276 48.80 -34.84 46.69
CA ALA A 276 49.91 -35.77 46.73
C ALA A 276 50.47 -35.82 48.20
N LYS A 277 50.54 -37.02 48.75
CA LYS A 277 51.25 -37.27 50.00
C LYS A 277 52.79 -37.26 49.72
N ASP A 278 53.45 -36.35 50.35
CA ASP A 278 54.91 -36.34 50.45
C ASP A 278 55.33 -37.29 51.56
N GLU A 279 55.95 -38.42 51.21
CA GLU A 279 56.73 -39.25 52.14
C GLU A 279 58.16 -38.80 52.04
N THR A 280 58.60 -38.12 53.07
CA THR A 280 60.06 -37.95 53.35
C THR A 280 60.47 -38.84 54.51
N GLU A 281 61.15 -39.93 54.22
CA GLU A 281 61.92 -40.63 55.17
C GLU A 281 63.32 -40.01 55.35
N VAL A 282 63.67 -39.97 56.60
CA VAL A 282 64.87 -39.68 57.35
C VAL A 282 66.16 -40.23 56.78
N GLU A 283 67.21 -39.41 56.74
CA GLU A 283 68.46 -39.59 57.52
C GLU A 283 69.22 -38.28 57.59
#